data_ce4e3f1e84077d36ed004c01a768e164
#
_entry.id   ce4e3f1e84077d36ed004c01a768e164
#
_cell.length_a   1.000
_cell.length_b   1.000
_cell.length_c   1.000
_cell.angle_alpha   90.00
_cell.angle_beta   90.00
_cell.angle_gamma   90.00
#
_symmetry.space_group_name_H-M   'P 1'
#
loop_
_entity.id
_entity.type
_entity.pdbx_description
1 polymer ?
#
loop_
_entity_poly.entity_id
_entity_poly.type
_entity_poly.pdbx_seq_one_letter_code
_entity_poly.pdbx_strand_id
1 'polypeptide(L)'
;GDMGEAVLKTMISTDGTKKQVNFADISDTLQTTGHVLDQRLIEEILRYFVNVRIITDKDEQGYYELRHDAIAGRIYERMTAIEKELIEVKTFLDNSYKIYGQRKVLLTDNDLKYIALYENKLILNNELKEFIKISKKGVQKARQRRTSIAAAVAVALILIMSGFSIWALNERTKAVEQ
;
A
#
# COMPACT_ATOMS: atom_id res chain seq x y z
N GLY A 1 -5.45 -15.12 26.11
CA GLY A 1 -5.69 -15.68 24.89
C GLY A 1 -5.43 -14.80 23.69
N ASP A 2 -6.37 -14.73 22.81
CA ASP A 2 -6.21 -14.18 21.46
C ASP A 2 -5.77 -12.68 21.38
N MET A 3 -6.21 -11.86 22.33
CA MET A 3 -5.86 -10.44 22.37
C MET A 3 -4.38 -10.20 22.66
N GLY A 4 -3.80 -10.94 23.61
CA GLY A 4 -2.36 -10.84 23.89
C GLY A 4 -1.50 -11.28 22.70
N GLU A 5 -1.91 -12.35 22.02
CA GLU A 5 -1.23 -12.79 20.80
C GLU A 5 -1.32 -11.75 19.68
N ALA A 6 -2.48 -11.10 19.51
CA ALA A 6 -2.64 -10.02 18.54
C ALA A 6 -1.67 -8.86 18.82
N VAL A 7 -1.50 -8.45 20.09
CA VAL A 7 -0.52 -7.42 20.49
C VAL A 7 0.90 -7.86 20.15
N LEU A 8 1.30 -9.09 20.45
CA LEU A 8 2.64 -9.59 20.14
C LEU A 8 2.90 -9.65 18.63
N LYS A 9 1.90 -9.99 17.81
CA LYS A 9 2.00 -10.00 16.34
C LYS A 9 2.35 -8.63 15.77
N THR A 10 1.98 -7.53 16.44
CA THR A 10 2.35 -6.17 15.99
C THR A 10 3.86 -5.90 16.09
N MET A 11 4.58 -6.65 16.92
CA MET A 11 6.02 -6.54 17.16
C MET A 11 6.85 -7.47 16.26
N ILE A 12 6.25 -8.05 15.23
CA ILE A 12 6.91 -8.95 14.28
C ILE A 12 6.96 -8.29 12.90
N SER A 13 8.12 -8.37 12.26
CA SER A 13 8.33 -7.90 10.90
C SER A 13 7.81 -8.92 9.87
N THR A 14 7.79 -8.52 8.62
CA THR A 14 7.34 -9.36 7.50
C THR A 14 8.20 -10.60 7.27
N ASP A 15 9.44 -10.60 7.74
CA ASP A 15 10.39 -11.72 7.65
C ASP A 15 10.39 -12.62 8.92
N GLY A 16 9.52 -12.33 9.90
CA GLY A 16 9.40 -13.11 11.13
C GLY A 16 10.41 -12.75 12.21
N THR A 17 11.15 -11.65 12.05
CA THR A 17 12.03 -11.12 13.09
C THR A 17 11.29 -10.12 13.99
N LYS A 18 11.86 -9.79 15.14
CA LYS A 18 11.31 -8.77 16.02
C LYS A 18 11.51 -7.37 15.44
N LYS A 19 10.57 -6.48 15.71
CA LYS A 19 10.68 -5.05 15.39
C LYS A 19 10.28 -4.19 16.57
N GLN A 20 10.83 -3.00 16.63
CA GLN A 20 10.44 -1.97 17.60
C GLN A 20 9.15 -1.29 17.15
N VAL A 21 8.21 -1.13 18.09
CA VAL A 21 6.92 -0.49 17.86
C VAL A 21 6.57 0.40 19.04
N ASN A 22 5.99 1.55 18.78
CA ASN A 22 5.42 2.41 19.83
C ASN A 22 3.92 2.09 20.04
N PHE A 23 3.33 2.69 21.05
CA PHE A 23 1.91 2.47 21.38
C PHE A 23 0.97 2.82 20.21
N ALA A 24 1.24 3.89 19.46
CA ALA A 24 0.41 4.30 18.33
C ALA A 24 0.48 3.28 17.19
N ASP A 25 1.67 2.75 16.89
CA ASP A 25 1.88 1.70 15.88
C ASP A 25 1.15 0.40 16.26
N ILE A 26 1.18 0.02 17.56
CA ILE A 26 0.45 -1.14 18.07
C ILE A 26 -1.05 -0.96 17.86
N SER A 27 -1.60 0.17 18.32
CA SER A 27 -3.02 0.48 18.24
C SER A 27 -3.51 0.54 16.78
N ASP A 28 -2.78 1.21 15.89
CA ASP A 28 -3.11 1.32 14.46
C ASP A 28 -3.04 -0.05 13.76
N THR A 29 -2.02 -0.85 14.06
CA THR A 29 -1.90 -2.21 13.49
C THR A 29 -3.03 -3.12 13.95
N LEU A 30 -3.37 -3.11 15.24
CA LEU A 30 -4.49 -3.88 15.79
C LEU A 30 -5.80 -3.47 15.12
N GLN A 31 -6.09 -2.17 15.05
CA GLN A 31 -7.29 -1.66 14.40
C GLN A 31 -7.34 -2.06 12.92
N THR A 32 -6.25 -1.92 12.20
CA THR A 32 -6.16 -2.25 10.77
C THR A 32 -6.39 -3.74 10.50
N THR A 33 -5.97 -4.61 11.43
CA THR A 33 -6.16 -6.06 11.32
C THR A 33 -7.48 -6.57 11.92
N GLY A 34 -8.38 -5.65 12.31
CA GLY A 34 -9.72 -6.00 12.80
C GLY A 34 -9.82 -6.26 14.30
N HIS A 35 -8.75 -5.98 15.07
CA HIS A 35 -8.74 -6.12 16.52
C HIS A 35 -8.98 -4.76 17.18
N VAL A 36 -10.24 -4.43 17.45
CA VAL A 36 -10.60 -3.17 18.14
C VAL A 36 -10.42 -3.37 19.64
N LEU A 37 -9.29 -2.97 20.19
CA LEU A 37 -9.00 -3.01 21.62
C LEU A 37 -9.05 -1.60 22.23
N ASP A 38 -9.57 -1.50 23.45
CA ASP A 38 -9.50 -0.25 24.23
C ASP A 38 -8.04 0.04 24.63
N GLN A 39 -7.69 1.33 24.67
CA GLN A 39 -6.35 1.80 25.03
C GLN A 39 -5.88 1.21 26.38
N ARG A 40 -6.75 1.21 27.40
CA ARG A 40 -6.45 0.67 28.73
C ARG A 40 -6.09 -0.79 28.65
N LEU A 41 -6.81 -1.57 27.86
CA LEU A 41 -6.57 -3.00 27.70
C LEU A 41 -5.21 -3.27 27.02
N ILE A 42 -4.86 -2.48 26.00
CA ILE A 42 -3.54 -2.58 25.37
C ILE A 42 -2.44 -2.28 26.40
N GLU A 43 -2.58 -1.21 27.19
CA GLU A 43 -1.62 -0.86 28.24
C GLU A 43 -1.47 -1.95 29.30
N GLU A 44 -2.57 -2.57 29.73
CA GLU A 44 -2.56 -3.69 30.68
C GLU A 44 -1.83 -4.92 30.11
N ILE A 45 -2.11 -5.26 28.84
CA ILE A 45 -1.44 -6.37 28.13
C ILE A 45 0.06 -6.10 28.03
N LEU A 46 0.47 -4.89 27.61
CA LEU A 46 1.87 -4.51 27.51
C LEU A 46 2.58 -4.59 28.86
N ARG A 47 1.97 -4.06 29.93
CA ARG A 47 2.50 -4.12 31.29
C ARG A 47 2.65 -5.57 31.78
N TYR A 48 1.68 -6.44 31.48
CA TYR A 48 1.78 -7.85 31.78
C TYR A 48 2.96 -8.49 31.05
N PHE A 49 3.14 -8.25 29.76
CA PHE A 49 4.24 -8.82 28.97
C PHE A 49 5.62 -8.32 29.40
N VAL A 50 5.74 -7.06 29.84
CA VAL A 50 6.96 -6.53 30.45
C VAL A 50 7.26 -7.29 31.76
N ASN A 51 6.26 -7.46 32.64
CA ASN A 51 6.42 -8.14 33.91
C ASN A 51 6.84 -9.61 33.78
N VAL A 52 6.27 -10.32 32.79
CA VAL A 52 6.65 -11.72 32.49
C VAL A 52 7.88 -11.83 31.57
N ARG A 53 8.52 -10.71 31.24
CA ARG A 53 9.75 -10.63 30.45
C ARG A 53 9.64 -11.17 29.02
N ILE A 54 8.48 -11.08 28.40
CA ILE A 54 8.26 -11.42 26.99
C ILE A 54 8.70 -10.26 26.09
N ILE A 55 8.38 -9.01 26.50
CA ILE A 55 8.83 -7.80 25.83
C ILE A 55 9.78 -6.99 26.71
N THR A 56 10.58 -6.11 26.13
CA THR A 56 11.29 -5.08 26.86
C THR A 56 10.32 -3.99 27.29
N ASP A 57 10.60 -3.30 28.41
CA ASP A 57 9.89 -2.06 28.72
C ASP A 57 10.23 -1.00 27.64
N LYS A 58 9.33 -0.03 27.48
CA LYS A 58 9.53 1.06 26.53
C LYS A 58 10.86 1.77 26.80
N ASP A 59 11.58 2.06 25.74
CA ASP A 59 12.78 2.88 25.77
C ASP A 59 12.44 4.38 25.98
N GLU A 60 13.47 5.23 26.00
CA GLU A 60 13.32 6.69 26.15
C GLU A 60 12.46 7.33 25.04
N GLN A 61 12.32 6.68 23.89
CA GLN A 61 11.53 7.13 22.75
C GLN A 61 10.11 6.50 22.72
N GLY A 62 9.81 5.63 23.70
CA GLY A 62 8.50 5.00 23.86
C GLY A 62 8.28 3.72 23.05
N TYR A 63 9.35 3.08 22.56
CA TYR A 63 9.27 1.84 21.79
C TYR A 63 9.37 0.59 22.66
N TYR A 64 8.53 -0.39 22.34
CA TYR A 64 8.56 -1.74 22.87
C TYR A 64 9.15 -2.70 21.83
N GLU A 65 9.73 -3.80 22.30
CA GLU A 65 10.30 -4.83 21.43
C GLU A 65 10.19 -6.21 22.09
N LEU A 66 10.03 -7.28 21.31
CA LEU A 66 10.17 -8.63 21.83
C LEU A 66 11.59 -8.84 22.36
N ARG A 67 11.70 -9.48 23.53
CA ARG A 67 13.00 -9.68 24.19
C ARG A 67 13.93 -10.60 23.41
N HIS A 68 13.38 -11.60 22.75
CA HIS A 68 14.14 -12.64 22.04
C HIS A 68 13.56 -12.91 20.65
N ASP A 69 14.42 -13.02 19.65
CA ASP A 69 14.03 -13.38 18.28
C ASP A 69 13.35 -14.74 18.18
N ALA A 70 13.71 -15.70 19.05
CA ALA A 70 13.05 -16.99 19.11
C ALA A 70 11.54 -16.90 19.43
N ILE A 71 11.11 -15.86 20.16
CA ILE A 71 9.69 -15.61 20.43
C ILE A 71 9.02 -15.11 19.15
N ALA A 72 9.66 -14.16 18.42
CA ALA A 72 9.15 -13.66 17.16
C ALA A 72 8.96 -14.79 16.13
N GLY A 73 9.98 -15.63 15.95
CA GLY A 73 9.90 -16.79 15.05
C GLY A 73 8.75 -17.74 15.38
N ARG A 74 8.58 -18.09 16.66
CA ARG A 74 7.47 -18.97 17.09
C ARG A 74 6.09 -18.38 16.88
N ILE A 75 5.93 -17.07 17.12
CA ILE A 75 4.65 -16.40 16.86
C ILE A 75 4.41 -16.36 15.36
N TYR A 76 5.43 -16.01 14.57
CA TYR A 76 5.33 -15.96 13.10
C TYR A 76 4.97 -17.32 12.48
N GLU A 77 5.53 -18.43 12.97
CA GLU A 77 5.16 -19.78 12.52
C GLU A 77 3.69 -20.11 12.77
N ARG A 78 3.11 -19.58 13.84
CA ARG A 78 1.68 -19.79 14.20
C ARG A 78 0.72 -18.88 13.45
N MET A 79 1.22 -17.82 12.81
CA MET A 79 0.39 -16.91 12.02
C MET A 79 -0.11 -17.61 10.75
N THR A 80 -1.38 -17.38 10.46
CA THR A 80 -1.98 -17.83 9.20
C THR A 80 -1.36 -17.08 8.00
N ALA A 81 -1.48 -17.66 6.80
CA ALA A 81 -1.03 -17.00 5.58
C ALA A 81 -1.68 -15.62 5.40
N ILE A 82 -2.99 -15.52 5.70
CA ILE A 82 -3.75 -14.25 5.60
C ILE A 82 -3.20 -13.20 6.58
N GLU A 83 -2.89 -13.56 7.83
CA GLU A 83 -2.34 -12.62 8.81
C GLU A 83 -0.97 -12.08 8.36
N LYS A 84 -0.12 -12.93 7.80
CA LYS A 84 1.18 -12.53 7.24
C LYS A 84 1.00 -11.54 6.07
N GLU A 85 0.11 -11.86 5.15
CA GLU A 85 -0.23 -11.00 4.02
C GLU A 85 -0.80 -9.64 4.46
N LEU A 86 -1.67 -9.62 5.47
CA LEU A 86 -2.23 -8.36 6.00
C LEU A 86 -1.15 -7.46 6.62
N ILE A 87 -0.19 -8.04 7.34
CA ILE A 87 0.97 -7.29 7.88
C ILE A 87 1.84 -6.76 6.74
N GLU A 88 2.07 -7.57 5.70
CA GLU A 88 2.85 -7.15 4.54
C GLU A 88 2.19 -5.98 3.82
N VAL A 89 0.90 -6.08 3.51
CA VAL A 89 0.15 -5.00 2.85
C VAL A 89 0.10 -3.75 3.71
N LYS A 90 -0.10 -3.88 5.03
CA LYS A 90 -0.07 -2.74 5.96
C LYS A 90 1.29 -2.06 5.95
N THR A 91 2.36 -2.82 6.08
CA THR A 91 3.75 -2.32 6.05
C THR A 91 4.05 -1.63 4.72
N PHE A 92 3.62 -2.20 3.61
CA PHE A 92 3.76 -1.60 2.29
C PHE A 92 3.02 -0.26 2.19
N LEU A 93 1.78 -0.19 2.68
CA LEU A 93 0.98 1.04 2.68
C LEU A 93 1.62 2.15 3.54
N ASP A 94 2.07 1.82 4.74
CA ASP A 94 2.71 2.78 5.66
C ASP A 94 3.99 3.36 5.06
N ASN A 95 4.84 2.50 4.49
CA ASN A 95 6.07 2.91 3.82
C ASN A 95 5.77 3.80 2.60
N SER A 96 4.79 3.41 1.79
CA SER A 96 4.38 4.18 0.61
C SER A 96 3.81 5.54 1.01
N TYR A 97 3.01 5.60 2.08
CA TYR A 97 2.48 6.86 2.61
C TYR A 97 3.58 7.77 3.16
N LYS A 98 4.56 7.20 3.86
CA LYS A 98 5.75 7.94 4.31
C LYS A 98 6.54 8.55 3.14
N ILE A 99 6.74 7.78 2.06
CA ILE A 99 7.38 8.25 0.83
C ILE A 99 6.54 9.35 0.17
N TYR A 100 5.21 9.18 0.13
CA TYR A 100 4.30 10.22 -0.36
C TYR A 100 4.41 11.52 0.44
N GLY A 101 4.51 11.44 1.76
CA GLY A 101 4.74 12.61 2.61
C GLY A 101 5.99 13.41 2.21
N GLN A 102 7.06 12.70 1.91
CA GLN A 102 8.38 13.30 1.59
C GLN A 102 8.52 13.73 0.12
N ARG A 103 8.05 12.90 -0.82
CA ARG A 103 8.36 13.02 -2.25
C ARG A 103 7.13 13.16 -3.16
N LYS A 104 5.92 13.11 -2.60
CA LYS A 104 4.65 13.15 -3.32
C LYS A 104 4.49 12.02 -4.36
N VAL A 105 5.17 10.89 -4.15
CA VAL A 105 5.06 9.70 -5.00
C VAL A 105 3.75 8.99 -4.68
N LEU A 106 2.92 8.78 -5.69
CA LEU A 106 1.64 8.07 -5.59
C LEU A 106 1.84 6.56 -5.86
N LEU A 107 0.89 5.76 -5.41
CA LEU A 107 0.80 4.34 -5.74
C LEU A 107 0.59 4.14 -7.24
N THR A 108 1.24 3.12 -7.79
CA THR A 108 1.08 2.72 -9.19
C THR A 108 -0.21 1.90 -9.38
N ASP A 109 -0.58 1.64 -10.64
CA ASP A 109 -1.73 0.76 -10.97
C ASP A 109 -1.55 -0.66 -10.40
N ASN A 110 -0.32 -1.18 -10.41
CA ASN A 110 -0.01 -2.50 -9.84
C ASN A 110 -0.12 -2.51 -8.32
N ASP A 111 0.36 -1.45 -7.65
CA ASP A 111 0.24 -1.31 -6.19
C ASP A 111 -1.24 -1.26 -5.78
N LEU A 112 -2.04 -0.50 -6.50
CA LEU A 112 -3.48 -0.40 -6.24
C LEU A 112 -4.21 -1.73 -6.47
N LYS A 113 -3.83 -2.52 -7.47
CA LYS A 113 -4.36 -3.86 -7.70
C LYS A 113 -3.98 -4.82 -6.58
N TYR A 114 -2.73 -4.76 -6.12
CA TYR A 114 -2.26 -5.57 -4.98
C TYR A 114 -3.06 -5.25 -3.71
N ILE A 115 -3.20 -3.98 -3.37
CA ILE A 115 -3.96 -3.53 -2.19
C ILE A 115 -5.43 -3.95 -2.29
N ALA A 116 -6.03 -3.87 -3.48
CA ALA A 116 -7.46 -4.18 -3.69
C ALA A 116 -7.83 -5.61 -3.30
N LEU A 117 -6.89 -6.57 -3.35
CA LEU A 117 -7.12 -7.95 -2.92
C LEU A 117 -7.42 -8.05 -1.41
N TYR A 118 -6.98 -7.07 -0.62
CA TYR A 118 -7.08 -7.06 0.84
C TYR A 118 -7.94 -5.91 1.37
N GLU A 119 -8.46 -5.02 0.50
CA GLU A 119 -9.21 -3.81 0.89
C GLU A 119 -10.38 -4.12 1.84
N ASN A 120 -11.06 -5.27 1.65
CA ASN A 120 -12.18 -5.69 2.50
C ASN A 120 -11.76 -6.33 3.85
N LYS A 121 -10.47 -6.61 4.02
CA LYS A 121 -9.92 -7.25 5.22
C LYS A 121 -9.13 -6.29 6.10
N LEU A 122 -8.79 -5.11 5.58
CA LEU A 122 -8.04 -4.07 6.27
C LEU A 122 -8.97 -2.94 6.70
N ILE A 123 -8.91 -2.57 7.97
CA ILE A 123 -9.58 -1.38 8.49
C ILE A 123 -8.58 -0.22 8.46
N LEU A 124 -8.54 0.47 7.32
CA LEU A 124 -7.61 1.57 7.10
C LEU A 124 -8.08 2.86 7.80
N ASN A 125 -7.13 3.63 8.31
CA ASN A 125 -7.38 4.98 8.82
C ASN A 125 -7.71 5.95 7.67
N ASN A 126 -8.21 7.15 8.02
CA ASN A 126 -8.66 8.13 7.03
C ASN A 126 -7.53 8.64 6.13
N GLU A 127 -6.31 8.71 6.64
CA GLU A 127 -5.13 9.19 5.90
C GLU A 127 -4.75 8.21 4.79
N LEU A 128 -4.67 6.92 5.09
CA LEU A 128 -4.38 5.89 4.11
C LEU A 128 -5.50 5.74 3.08
N LYS A 129 -6.76 5.86 3.50
CA LYS A 129 -7.91 5.87 2.58
C LYS A 129 -7.83 7.03 1.58
N GLU A 130 -7.52 8.23 2.05
CA GLU A 130 -7.38 9.40 1.17
C GLU A 130 -6.15 9.26 0.27
N PHE A 131 -5.03 8.74 0.76
CA PHE A 131 -3.84 8.45 -0.04
C PHE A 131 -4.14 7.47 -1.19
N ILE A 132 -4.84 6.37 -0.91
CA ILE A 132 -5.28 5.40 -1.92
C ILE A 132 -6.19 6.09 -2.94
N LYS A 133 -7.14 6.91 -2.49
CA LYS A 133 -8.09 7.63 -3.35
C LYS A 133 -7.38 8.63 -4.28
N ILE A 134 -6.43 9.41 -3.76
CA ILE A 134 -5.61 10.33 -4.55
C ILE A 134 -4.78 9.54 -5.57
N SER A 135 -4.20 8.41 -5.18
CA SER A 135 -3.44 7.53 -6.06
C SER A 135 -4.32 6.94 -7.19
N LYS A 136 -5.51 6.45 -6.87
CA LYS A 136 -6.51 5.98 -7.87
C LYS A 136 -6.81 7.08 -8.90
N LYS A 137 -7.05 8.32 -8.45
CA LYS A 137 -7.26 9.47 -9.35
C LYS A 137 -6.03 9.79 -10.22
N GLY A 138 -4.83 9.70 -9.64
CA GLY A 138 -3.58 9.91 -10.36
C GLY A 138 -3.39 8.93 -11.51
N VAL A 139 -3.57 7.63 -11.23
CA VAL A 139 -3.49 6.55 -12.24
C VAL A 139 -4.54 6.75 -13.33
N GLN A 140 -5.79 7.06 -12.96
CA GLN A 140 -6.86 7.29 -13.91
C GLN A 140 -6.55 8.48 -14.84
N LYS A 141 -6.06 9.59 -14.29
CA LYS A 141 -5.66 10.78 -15.06
C LYS A 141 -4.49 10.47 -16.02
N ALA A 142 -3.51 9.68 -15.55
CA ALA A 142 -2.39 9.25 -16.40
C ALA A 142 -2.86 8.35 -17.55
N ARG A 143 -3.80 7.43 -17.30
CA ARG A 143 -4.40 6.57 -18.31
C ARG A 143 -5.18 7.38 -19.34
N GLN A 144 -6.02 8.33 -18.90
CA GLN A 144 -6.76 9.23 -19.80
C GLN A 144 -5.82 10.05 -20.71
N ARG A 145 -4.73 10.59 -20.14
CA ARG A 145 -3.73 11.32 -20.94
C ARG A 145 -3.11 10.46 -22.03
N ARG A 146 -2.73 9.21 -21.70
CA ARG A 146 -2.16 8.27 -22.68
C ARG A 146 -3.14 7.96 -23.82
N THR A 147 -4.41 7.69 -23.48
CA THR A 147 -5.44 7.43 -24.49
C THR A 147 -5.73 8.65 -25.34
N SER A 148 -5.78 9.85 -24.77
CA SER A 148 -5.98 11.10 -25.53
C SER A 148 -4.81 11.39 -26.48
N ILE A 149 -3.57 11.16 -26.03
CA ILE A 149 -2.38 11.33 -26.90
C ILE A 149 -2.43 10.31 -28.05
N ALA A 150 -2.72 9.05 -27.76
CA ALA A 150 -2.83 8.01 -28.79
C ALA A 150 -3.92 8.33 -29.82
N ALA A 151 -5.09 8.81 -29.36
CA ALA A 151 -6.18 9.24 -30.24
C ALA A 151 -5.75 10.45 -31.12
N ALA A 152 -5.09 11.45 -30.53
CA ALA A 152 -4.60 12.61 -31.28
C ALA A 152 -3.58 12.21 -32.37
N VAL A 153 -2.65 11.30 -32.05
CA VAL A 153 -1.69 10.75 -33.01
C VAL A 153 -2.41 10.00 -34.14
N ALA A 154 -3.39 9.14 -33.79
CA ALA A 154 -4.17 8.41 -34.79
C ALA A 154 -4.92 9.37 -35.76
N VAL A 155 -5.56 10.42 -35.24
CA VAL A 155 -6.24 11.44 -36.03
C VAL A 155 -5.24 12.17 -36.95
N ALA A 156 -4.07 12.56 -36.44
CA ALA A 156 -3.03 13.22 -37.24
C ALA A 156 -2.55 12.34 -38.40
N LEU A 157 -2.33 11.05 -38.16
CA LEU A 157 -1.96 10.09 -39.18
C LEU A 157 -3.04 9.95 -40.28
N ILE A 158 -4.32 9.86 -39.89
CA ILE A 158 -5.44 9.81 -40.85
C ILE A 158 -5.46 11.08 -41.73
N LEU A 159 -5.27 12.26 -41.13
CA LEU A 159 -5.24 13.51 -41.89
C LEU A 159 -4.07 13.59 -42.89
N ILE A 160 -2.89 13.12 -42.47
CA ILE A 160 -1.71 13.05 -43.36
C ILE A 160 -1.98 12.09 -44.53
N MET A 161 -2.50 10.89 -44.25
CA MET A 161 -2.81 9.89 -45.26
C MET A 161 -3.87 10.38 -46.24
N SER A 162 -4.94 11.02 -45.76
CA SER A 162 -6.01 11.57 -46.60
C SER A 162 -5.48 12.73 -47.47
N GLY A 163 -4.66 13.63 -46.90
CA GLY A 163 -4.01 14.70 -47.64
C GLY A 163 -3.09 14.19 -48.78
N PHE A 164 -2.29 13.16 -48.47
CA PHE A 164 -1.44 12.49 -49.46
C PHE A 164 -2.24 11.81 -50.57
N SER A 165 -3.35 11.14 -50.21
CA SER A 165 -4.24 10.49 -51.17
C SER A 165 -4.90 11.51 -52.12
N ILE A 166 -5.35 12.65 -51.62
CA ILE A 166 -5.93 13.74 -52.41
C ILE A 166 -4.86 14.35 -53.35
N TRP A 167 -3.66 14.58 -52.84
CA TRP A 167 -2.56 15.08 -53.65
C TRP A 167 -2.21 14.12 -54.79
N ALA A 168 -2.08 12.81 -54.51
CA ALA A 168 -1.75 11.79 -55.50
C ALA A 168 -2.86 11.64 -56.58
N LEU A 169 -4.12 11.80 -56.24
CA LEU A 169 -5.25 11.79 -57.16
C LEU A 169 -5.21 13.02 -58.07
N ASN A 170 -4.92 14.21 -57.52
CA ASN A 170 -4.85 15.45 -58.27
C ASN A 170 -3.67 15.47 -59.27
N GLU A 171 -2.54 14.84 -58.92
CA GLU A 171 -1.39 14.71 -59.83
C GLU A 171 -1.70 13.75 -61.00
N ARG A 172 -2.45 12.66 -60.74
CA ARG A 172 -2.89 11.75 -61.83
C ARG A 172 -3.85 12.41 -62.81
N THR A 173 -4.78 13.23 -62.33
CA THR A 173 -5.70 13.95 -63.25
C THR A 173 -4.98 14.92 -64.15
N LYS A 174 -3.96 15.63 -63.68
CA LYS A 174 -3.13 16.53 -64.50
C LYS A 174 -2.29 15.79 -65.53
N ALA A 175 -1.83 14.56 -65.24
CA ALA A 175 -1.04 13.76 -66.17
C ALA A 175 -1.87 13.12 -67.30
N VAL A 176 -3.20 13.07 -67.18
CA VAL A 176 -4.12 12.52 -68.21
C VAL A 176 -4.60 13.59 -69.17
N GLU A 177 -4.49 14.90 -68.80
CA GLU A 177 -4.88 16.05 -69.65
C GLU A 177 -3.74 16.56 -70.54
N GLN A 178 -2.54 15.99 -70.48
CA GLN A 178 -1.41 16.26 -71.38
C GLN A 178 -1.25 15.13 -72.38
#